data_bcb29775dbb3c690c91e016f109ab70b
#
_entry.id   bcb29775dbb3c690c91e016f109ab70b
#
_cell.length_a   1.000
_cell.length_b   1.000
_cell.length_c   1.000
_cell.angle_alpha   90.00
_cell.angle_beta   90.00
_cell.angle_gamma   90.00
#
_symmetry.space_group_name_H-M   'P 1'
#
loop_
_entity.id
_entity.type
_entity.pdbx_description
1 polymer ?
#
loop_
_entity_poly.entity_id
_entity_poly.type
_entity_poly.pdbx_seq_one_letter_code
_entity_poly.pdbx_strand_id
1 'polypeptide(L)'
;MGDYLGVKDSAKQYKKLREMAPDMMKGFLEFDKAVFKDGAIPAKTKELMAITAAHVTQCPWCIDAHVTRAKEKGCTDQEIAEAVWVAAAMRAGAAFSHGALAMQLTEPHQH
;
A
#
# COMPACT_ATOMS: atom_id res chain seq x y z
N MET A 1 18.99 -6.71 -7.80
CA MET A 1 19.05 -5.97 -6.58
C MET A 1 18.63 -6.81 -5.43
N GLY A 2 19.38 -6.74 -4.37
CA GLY A 2 19.12 -7.52 -3.20
C GLY A 2 17.88 -7.09 -2.45
N ASP A 3 17.80 -7.57 -1.25
CA ASP A 3 16.67 -7.39 -0.36
C ASP A 3 16.75 -6.01 0.31
N TYR A 4 16.29 -5.02 -0.41
CA TYR A 4 16.29 -3.65 0.06
C TYR A 4 15.45 -3.54 1.34
N LEU A 5 16.02 -2.96 2.39
CA LEU A 5 15.41 -2.82 3.71
C LEU A 5 15.10 -4.16 4.41
N GLY A 6 15.69 -5.28 3.96
CA GLY A 6 15.49 -6.57 4.61
C GLY A 6 14.11 -7.18 4.42
N VAL A 7 13.34 -6.74 3.42
CA VAL A 7 11.95 -7.19 3.21
C VAL A 7 11.89 -8.69 3.00
N LYS A 8 12.76 -9.24 2.14
CA LYS A 8 12.74 -10.67 1.83
C LYS A 8 13.39 -11.52 2.93
N ASP A 9 14.19 -10.92 3.78
CA ASP A 9 14.83 -11.59 4.91
C ASP A 9 13.95 -11.57 6.17
N SER A 10 12.72 -11.06 6.06
CA SER A 10 11.82 -10.91 7.20
C SER A 10 10.98 -12.16 7.52
N ALA A 11 11.12 -13.24 6.74
CA ALA A 11 10.29 -14.44 6.88
C ALA A 11 10.30 -15.03 8.28
N LYS A 12 11.48 -15.07 8.91
CA LYS A 12 11.64 -15.60 10.28
C LYS A 12 10.86 -14.76 11.29
N GLN A 13 10.94 -13.44 11.17
CA GLN A 13 10.27 -12.52 12.07
C GLN A 13 8.75 -12.56 11.86
N TYR A 14 8.28 -12.66 10.63
CA TYR A 14 6.85 -12.85 10.34
C TYR A 14 6.32 -14.14 10.93
N LYS A 15 7.08 -15.23 10.80
CA LYS A 15 6.70 -16.52 11.39
C LYS A 15 6.55 -16.39 12.91
N LYS A 16 7.51 -15.76 13.57
CA LYS A 16 7.46 -15.53 15.01
C LYS A 16 6.24 -14.71 15.41
N LEU A 17 5.96 -13.63 14.69
CA LEU A 17 4.82 -12.77 14.95
C LEU A 17 3.50 -13.52 14.83
N ARG A 18 3.37 -14.36 13.79
CA ARG A 18 2.16 -15.19 13.61
C ARG A 18 1.98 -16.20 14.74
N GLU A 19 3.07 -16.86 15.12
CA GLU A 19 3.02 -17.91 16.14
C GLU A 19 2.72 -17.37 17.53
N MET A 20 3.14 -16.13 17.82
CA MET A 20 2.89 -15.51 19.11
C MET A 20 1.46 -14.94 19.26
N ALA A 21 0.75 -14.75 18.16
CA ALA A 21 -0.63 -14.22 18.17
C ALA A 21 -1.48 -14.92 17.11
N PRO A 22 -1.71 -16.23 17.25
CA PRO A 22 -2.36 -17.03 16.20
C PRO A 22 -3.80 -16.61 15.89
N ASP A 23 -4.57 -16.22 16.90
CA ASP A 23 -5.96 -15.80 16.69
C ASP A 23 -6.03 -14.46 15.95
N MET A 24 -5.13 -13.56 16.27
CA MET A 24 -5.04 -12.25 15.59
C MET A 24 -4.62 -12.45 14.14
N MET A 25 -3.66 -13.33 13.91
CA MET A 25 -3.20 -13.63 12.55
C MET A 25 -4.30 -14.26 11.73
N LYS A 26 -5.04 -15.20 12.32
CA LYS A 26 -6.18 -15.85 11.65
C LYS A 26 -7.22 -14.81 11.23
N GLY A 27 -7.58 -13.92 12.14
CA GLY A 27 -8.55 -12.86 11.87
C GLY A 27 -8.07 -11.92 10.76
N PHE A 28 -6.81 -11.54 10.80
CA PHE A 28 -6.22 -10.68 9.77
C PHE A 28 -6.22 -11.36 8.39
N LEU A 29 -5.82 -12.63 8.34
CA LEU A 29 -5.78 -13.37 7.06
C LEU A 29 -7.18 -13.57 6.47
N GLU A 30 -8.18 -13.84 7.30
CA GLU A 30 -9.57 -13.97 6.85
C GLU A 30 -10.08 -12.64 6.30
N PHE A 31 -9.79 -11.54 6.98
CA PHE A 31 -10.13 -10.20 6.53
C PHE A 31 -9.45 -9.86 5.20
N ASP A 32 -8.14 -10.05 5.13
CA ASP A 32 -7.36 -9.76 3.93
C ASP A 32 -7.87 -10.55 2.73
N LYS A 33 -8.15 -11.84 2.93
CA LYS A 33 -8.70 -12.70 1.88
C LYS A 33 -10.06 -12.22 1.39
N ALA A 34 -10.92 -11.78 2.29
CA ALA A 34 -12.23 -11.24 1.92
C ALA A 34 -12.10 -9.96 1.12
N VAL A 35 -11.15 -9.09 1.49
CA VAL A 35 -10.90 -7.83 0.80
C VAL A 35 -10.42 -8.07 -0.64
N PHE A 36 -9.49 -9.01 -0.84
CA PHE A 36 -8.81 -9.17 -2.13
C PHE A 36 -9.46 -10.16 -3.09
N LYS A 37 -10.59 -10.77 -2.71
CA LYS A 37 -11.31 -11.62 -3.66
C LYS A 37 -12.05 -10.79 -4.71
N ASP A 38 -12.42 -11.42 -5.83
CA ASP A 38 -13.25 -10.78 -6.83
C ASP A 38 -14.58 -10.33 -6.23
N GLY A 39 -14.98 -9.12 -6.56
CA GLY A 39 -16.24 -8.54 -6.16
C GLY A 39 -16.69 -7.58 -7.25
N ALA A 40 -17.36 -6.49 -6.88
CA ALA A 40 -17.67 -5.44 -7.84
C ALA A 40 -16.40 -4.88 -8.48
N ILE A 41 -15.30 -4.92 -7.74
CA ILE A 41 -13.96 -4.60 -8.25
C ILE A 41 -13.21 -5.92 -8.39
N PRO A 42 -12.67 -6.23 -9.58
CA PRO A 42 -11.91 -7.45 -9.78
C PRO A 42 -10.66 -7.52 -8.90
N ALA A 43 -10.27 -8.72 -8.50
CA ALA A 43 -9.09 -8.94 -7.66
C ALA A 43 -7.82 -8.35 -8.29
N LYS A 44 -7.67 -8.46 -9.62
CA LYS A 44 -6.56 -7.85 -10.36
C LYS A 44 -6.48 -6.34 -10.10
N THR A 45 -7.59 -5.64 -10.19
CA THR A 45 -7.68 -4.21 -9.95
C THR A 45 -7.37 -3.88 -8.49
N LYS A 46 -7.85 -4.70 -7.56
CA LYS A 46 -7.56 -4.52 -6.14
C LYS A 46 -6.07 -4.61 -5.83
N GLU A 47 -5.33 -5.48 -6.55
CA GLU A 47 -3.88 -5.54 -6.38
C GLU A 47 -3.19 -4.25 -6.86
N LEU A 48 -3.66 -3.64 -7.95
CA LEU A 48 -3.16 -2.34 -8.42
C LEU A 48 -3.49 -1.24 -7.40
N MET A 49 -4.68 -1.26 -6.83
CA MET A 49 -5.06 -0.32 -5.77
C MET A 49 -4.15 -0.47 -4.56
N ALA A 50 -3.83 -1.70 -4.18
CA ALA A 50 -2.94 -1.97 -3.07
C ALA A 50 -1.52 -1.46 -3.33
N ILE A 51 -1.03 -1.58 -4.56
CA ILE A 51 0.28 -1.04 -4.96
C ILE A 51 0.28 0.48 -4.80
N THR A 52 -0.77 1.15 -5.27
CA THR A 52 -0.92 2.60 -5.09
C THR A 52 -0.88 2.98 -3.60
N ALA A 53 -1.71 2.30 -2.80
CA ALA A 53 -1.77 2.55 -1.36
C ALA A 53 -0.44 2.29 -0.67
N ALA A 54 0.25 1.21 -1.04
CA ALA A 54 1.53 0.83 -0.47
C ALA A 54 2.61 1.89 -0.70
N HIS A 55 2.57 2.56 -1.85
CA HIS A 55 3.50 3.64 -2.15
C HIS A 55 3.16 4.92 -1.37
N VAL A 56 1.86 5.19 -1.14
CA VAL A 56 1.44 6.32 -0.32
C VAL A 56 1.84 6.11 1.14
N THR A 57 1.65 4.90 1.66
CA THR A 57 1.99 4.57 3.05
C THR A 57 3.48 4.25 3.24
N GLN A 58 4.23 4.14 2.15
CA GLN A 58 5.67 3.83 2.17
C GLN A 58 5.97 2.51 2.87
N CYS A 59 5.25 1.46 2.48
CA CYS A 59 5.38 0.13 3.08
C CYS A 59 6.10 -0.83 2.11
N PRO A 60 7.42 -1.04 2.27
CA PRO A 60 8.15 -1.92 1.33
C PRO A 60 7.67 -3.36 1.35
N TRP A 61 7.20 -3.88 2.49
CA TRP A 61 6.62 -5.23 2.57
C TRP A 61 5.34 -5.34 1.76
N CYS A 62 4.50 -4.31 1.81
CA CYS A 62 3.26 -4.25 1.02
C CYS A 62 3.56 -4.14 -0.48
N ILE A 63 4.57 -3.36 -0.84
CA ILE A 63 4.99 -3.24 -2.24
C ILE A 63 5.43 -4.60 -2.76
N ASP A 64 6.31 -5.30 -2.02
CA ASP A 64 6.77 -6.62 -2.42
C ASP A 64 5.62 -7.61 -2.59
N ALA A 65 4.74 -7.70 -1.61
CA ALA A 65 3.63 -8.64 -1.64
C ALA A 65 2.65 -8.35 -2.79
N HIS A 66 2.25 -7.11 -2.96
CA HIS A 66 1.19 -6.76 -3.91
C HIS A 66 1.69 -6.65 -5.35
N VAL A 67 2.94 -6.28 -5.58
CA VAL A 67 3.54 -6.37 -6.94
C VAL A 67 3.62 -7.83 -7.36
N THR A 68 4.06 -8.72 -6.47
CA THR A 68 4.11 -10.15 -6.75
C THR A 68 2.72 -10.69 -7.11
N ARG A 69 1.71 -10.38 -6.30
CA ARG A 69 0.33 -10.83 -6.56
C ARG A 69 -0.25 -10.24 -7.84
N ALA A 70 0.05 -8.97 -8.12
CA ALA A 70 -0.40 -8.30 -9.34
C ALA A 70 0.14 -9.02 -10.58
N LYS A 71 1.42 -9.39 -10.57
CA LYS A 71 2.02 -10.13 -11.68
C LYS A 71 1.39 -11.51 -11.83
N GLU A 72 1.12 -12.20 -10.73
CA GLU A 72 0.44 -13.49 -10.74
C GLU A 72 -0.96 -13.41 -11.35
N LYS A 73 -1.63 -12.28 -11.18
CA LYS A 73 -2.97 -12.03 -11.70
C LYS A 73 -2.96 -11.43 -13.12
N GLY A 74 -1.79 -11.34 -13.73
CA GLY A 74 -1.65 -10.90 -15.11
C GLY A 74 -1.55 -9.39 -15.31
N CYS A 75 -1.29 -8.62 -14.25
CA CYS A 75 -1.01 -7.20 -14.42
C CYS A 75 0.28 -7.02 -15.22
N THR A 76 0.26 -6.07 -16.14
CA THR A 76 1.45 -5.74 -16.93
C THR A 76 2.34 -4.79 -16.15
N ASP A 77 3.60 -4.71 -16.55
CA ASP A 77 4.54 -3.74 -15.97
C ASP A 77 4.04 -2.31 -16.17
N GLN A 78 3.39 -2.04 -17.31
CA GLN A 78 2.81 -0.73 -17.60
C GLN A 78 1.69 -0.39 -16.61
N GLU A 79 0.80 -1.35 -16.34
CA GLU A 79 -0.28 -1.15 -15.36
C GLU A 79 0.27 -0.87 -13.97
N ILE A 80 1.30 -1.61 -13.57
CA ILE A 80 1.95 -1.41 -12.27
C ILE A 80 2.62 -0.03 -12.20
N ALA A 81 3.33 0.36 -13.26
CA ALA A 81 3.96 1.68 -13.32
C ALA A 81 2.94 2.80 -13.18
N GLU A 82 1.80 2.69 -13.85
CA GLU A 82 0.75 3.70 -13.77
C GLU A 82 0.13 3.76 -12.38
N ALA A 83 -0.03 2.62 -11.71
CA ALA A 83 -0.51 2.58 -10.33
C ALA A 83 0.44 3.32 -9.38
N VAL A 84 1.75 3.19 -9.60
CA VAL A 84 2.77 3.94 -8.84
C VAL A 84 2.64 5.45 -9.07
N TRP A 85 2.43 5.86 -10.32
CA TRP A 85 2.26 7.28 -10.65
C TRP A 85 0.99 7.89 -10.06
N VAL A 86 -0.08 7.09 -9.89
CA VAL A 86 -1.26 7.54 -9.17
C VAL A 86 -0.90 7.89 -7.72
N ALA A 87 -0.06 7.09 -7.07
CA ALA A 87 0.41 7.39 -5.72
C ALA A 87 1.21 8.70 -5.68
N ALA A 88 2.08 8.92 -6.66
CA ALA A 88 2.86 10.15 -6.76
C ALA A 88 1.95 11.37 -6.90
N ALA A 89 0.92 11.27 -7.75
CA ALA A 89 -0.05 12.35 -7.93
C ALA A 89 -0.82 12.64 -6.65
N MET A 90 -1.22 11.59 -5.92
CA MET A 90 -1.95 11.75 -4.66
C MET A 90 -1.11 12.42 -3.58
N ARG A 91 0.15 12.06 -3.48
CA ARG A 91 1.05 12.70 -2.51
C ARG A 91 1.32 14.15 -2.86
N ALA A 92 1.56 14.44 -4.14
CA ALA A 92 1.75 15.82 -4.61
C ALA A 92 0.48 16.65 -4.38
N GLY A 93 -0.68 16.08 -4.72
CA GLY A 93 -1.98 16.74 -4.53
C GLY A 93 -2.27 17.02 -3.06
N ALA A 94 -1.97 16.07 -2.19
CA ALA A 94 -2.16 16.24 -0.75
C ALA A 94 -1.27 17.36 -0.20
N ALA A 95 -0.02 17.43 -0.65
CA ALA A 95 0.89 18.50 -0.25
C ALA A 95 0.38 19.87 -0.73
N PHE A 96 -0.06 19.93 -1.98
CA PHE A 96 -0.66 21.13 -2.55
C PHE A 96 -1.89 21.57 -1.76
N SER A 97 -2.81 20.65 -1.46
CA SER A 97 -4.03 20.97 -0.71
C SER A 97 -3.74 21.47 0.69
N HIS A 98 -2.74 20.90 1.36
CA HIS A 98 -2.29 21.39 2.66
C HIS A 98 -1.71 22.79 2.57
N GLY A 99 -1.25 23.19 1.41
CA GLY A 99 -0.78 24.56 1.17
C GLY A 99 -1.85 25.62 1.47
N ALA A 100 -3.12 25.29 1.28
CA ALA A 100 -4.22 26.19 1.66
C ALA A 100 -4.18 26.51 3.16
N LEU A 101 -3.91 25.50 3.99
CA LEU A 101 -3.76 25.72 5.43
C LEU A 101 -2.55 26.63 5.74
N ALA A 102 -1.43 26.38 5.07
CA ALA A 102 -0.25 27.24 5.24
C ALA A 102 -0.58 28.69 4.91
N MET A 103 -1.32 28.92 3.82
CA MET A 103 -1.70 30.29 3.43
C MET A 103 -2.69 30.91 4.42
N GLN A 104 -3.61 30.14 4.98
CA GLN A 104 -4.48 30.62 6.06
C GLN A 104 -3.68 31.08 7.28
N LEU A 105 -2.62 30.33 7.60
CA LEU A 105 -1.79 30.63 8.77
C LEU A 105 -0.87 31.83 8.56
N THR A 106 -0.67 32.28 7.32
CA THR A 106 0.06 33.53 7.01
C THR A 106 -0.80 34.76 7.18
N GLU A 107 -2.12 34.60 7.24
CA GLU A 107 -3.04 35.70 7.41
C GLU A 107 -3.08 36.16 8.88
N PRO A 108 -3.40 37.43 9.15
CA PRO A 108 -3.55 37.88 10.53
C PRO A 108 -4.61 37.08 11.25
N HIS A 109 -4.27 36.57 12.43
CA HIS A 109 -5.22 35.85 13.26
C HIS A 109 -6.19 36.80 13.94
N GLN A 110 -7.48 36.49 13.87
CA GLN A 110 -8.50 37.14 14.64
C GLN A 110 -8.83 36.25 15.84
N HIS A 111 -8.45 36.70 17.01
CA HIS A 111 -8.74 36.00 18.26
C HIS A 111 -9.82 36.70 19.03
#